data_eedfcc227603256d704cc3c22b49afcf
#
_entry.id   eedfcc227603256d704cc3c22b49afcf
#
_cell.length_a   1.000
_cell.length_b   1.000
_cell.length_c   1.000
_cell.angle_alpha   90.00
_cell.angle_beta   90.00
_cell.angle_gamma   90.00
#
_symmetry.space_group_name_H-M   'P 1'
#
loop_
_entity.id
_entity.type
_entity.pdbx_description
1 polymer ?
#
loop_
_entity_poly.entity_id
_entity_poly.type
_entity_poly.pdbx_seq_one_letter_code
_entity_poly.pdbx_strand_id
1 'polypeptide(L)'
;MEGLEHRVRETMEQYHMLEPGDRVIAAVSGGADSVCLLALLCAWREPRGISIRALHVHHGLRGEEADRDADFVRSLCEGLHVPCHILKVDVHGLAAEKGMSEEEAGRFLRYEALEKEALDWEGEDRASGARSGQDGDWAHGGSADRGPADGDLADGGLAGSSLSPVKIAVAHHSGDQVETILHNLFRGSGLFGMKGIVYRRGRII
;
A
#
# COMPACT_ATOMS: atom_id res chain seq x y z
N MET A 1 21.63 12.39 6.15
CA MET A 1 20.34 11.64 6.20
C MET A 1 19.29 12.33 7.06
N GLU A 2 19.65 12.92 8.21
CA GLU A 2 18.70 13.61 9.11
C GLU A 2 17.78 14.64 8.44
N GLY A 3 18.31 15.45 7.49
CA GLY A 3 17.49 16.46 6.82
C GLY A 3 16.44 15.90 5.82
N LEU A 4 16.71 14.76 5.17
CA LEU A 4 15.75 14.12 4.27
C LEU A 4 14.65 13.41 5.06
N GLU A 5 15.05 12.63 6.06
CA GLU A 5 14.11 11.94 6.94
C GLU A 5 13.14 12.92 7.60
N HIS A 6 13.64 14.03 8.12
CA HIS A 6 12.84 15.07 8.74
C HIS A 6 11.78 15.64 7.77
N ARG A 7 12.21 16.03 6.54
CA ARG A 7 11.29 16.58 5.53
C ARG A 7 10.23 15.57 5.09
N VAL A 8 10.61 14.31 4.89
CA VAL A 8 9.65 13.27 4.52
C VAL A 8 8.65 13.06 5.65
N ARG A 9 9.12 13.00 6.90
CA ARG A 9 8.25 12.89 8.07
C ARG A 9 7.27 14.05 8.18
N GLU A 10 7.73 15.30 8.06
CA GLU A 10 6.87 16.48 8.07
C GLU A 10 5.80 16.42 6.98
N THR A 11 6.19 16.04 5.76
CA THR A 11 5.23 15.87 4.64
C THR A 11 4.19 14.80 4.95
N MET A 12 4.61 13.65 5.45
CA MET A 12 3.70 12.56 5.79
C MET A 12 2.74 12.91 6.92
N GLU A 13 3.20 13.67 7.92
CA GLU A 13 2.36 14.19 9.01
C GLU A 13 1.39 15.26 8.51
N GLN A 14 1.87 16.22 7.71
CA GLN A 14 1.06 17.29 7.15
C GLN A 14 -0.12 16.75 6.32
N TYR A 15 0.10 15.69 5.55
CA TYR A 15 -0.92 15.12 4.66
C TYR A 15 -1.61 13.87 5.24
N HIS A 16 -1.37 13.55 6.52
CA HIS A 16 -1.95 12.37 7.19
C HIS A 16 -1.77 11.09 6.38
N MET A 17 -0.54 10.89 5.84
CA MET A 17 -0.24 9.76 4.98
C MET A 17 -0.15 8.46 5.77
N LEU A 18 0.48 8.49 6.96
CA LEU A 18 0.65 7.34 7.85
C LEU A 18 0.18 7.65 9.26
N GLU A 19 -0.60 6.73 9.81
CA GLU A 19 -1.03 6.72 11.21
C GLU A 19 -0.38 5.55 11.95
N PRO A 20 -0.24 5.65 13.28
CA PRO A 20 0.24 4.52 14.08
C PRO A 20 -0.61 3.26 13.88
N GLY A 21 0.04 2.12 13.70
CA GLY A 21 -0.62 0.84 13.46
C GLY A 21 -1.02 0.57 12.01
N ASP A 22 -0.74 1.48 11.09
CA ASP A 22 -1.04 1.27 9.68
C ASP A 22 -0.30 0.08 9.06
N ARG A 23 -0.92 -0.50 8.05
CA ARG A 23 -0.34 -1.51 7.17
C ARG A 23 0.02 -0.87 5.84
N VAL A 24 1.26 -1.06 5.41
CA VAL A 24 1.81 -0.36 4.24
C VAL A 24 2.45 -1.34 3.27
N ILE A 25 2.03 -1.29 2.01
CA ILE A 25 2.73 -1.94 0.91
C ILE A 25 3.67 -0.91 0.29
N ALA A 26 4.97 -1.18 0.36
CA ALA A 26 5.98 -0.40 -0.34
C ALA A 26 6.15 -0.92 -1.77
N ALA A 27 5.92 -0.05 -2.76
CA ALA A 27 6.23 -0.33 -4.15
C ALA A 27 7.74 -0.18 -4.38
N VAL A 28 8.46 -1.28 -4.57
CA VAL A 28 9.93 -1.27 -4.68
C VAL A 28 10.34 -1.66 -6.09
N SER A 29 10.85 -0.68 -6.86
CA SER A 29 11.33 -0.93 -8.22
C SER A 29 12.79 -1.39 -8.31
N GLY A 30 13.56 -1.26 -7.22
CA GLY A 30 15.02 -1.44 -7.20
C GLY A 30 15.80 -0.14 -7.42
N GLY A 31 15.16 0.92 -7.88
CA GLY A 31 15.77 2.26 -8.00
C GLY A 31 15.95 2.96 -6.65
N ALA A 32 16.88 3.94 -6.63
CA ALA A 32 17.32 4.62 -5.41
C ALA A 32 16.16 5.20 -4.56
N ASP A 33 15.17 5.82 -5.21
CA ASP A 33 14.06 6.46 -4.51
C ASP A 33 13.17 5.44 -3.80
N SER A 34 12.84 4.33 -4.47
CA SER A 34 12.02 3.26 -3.88
C SER A 34 12.75 2.51 -2.74
N VAL A 35 14.07 2.36 -2.86
CA VAL A 35 14.92 1.79 -1.81
C VAL A 35 15.00 2.74 -0.61
N CYS A 36 15.15 4.04 -0.86
CA CYS A 36 15.15 5.07 0.19
C CYS A 36 13.80 5.09 0.93
N LEU A 37 12.68 5.05 0.20
CA LEU A 37 11.34 4.97 0.79
C LEU A 37 11.19 3.74 1.68
N LEU A 38 11.60 2.55 1.20
CA LEU A 38 11.53 1.33 1.98
C LEU A 38 12.37 1.43 3.27
N ALA A 39 13.60 1.99 3.17
CA ALA A 39 14.47 2.18 4.33
C ALA A 39 13.83 3.13 5.38
N LEU A 40 13.21 4.23 4.94
CA LEU A 40 12.49 5.17 5.81
C LEU A 40 11.29 4.50 6.50
N LEU A 41 10.48 3.75 5.76
CA LEU A 41 9.37 3.00 6.33
C LEU A 41 9.86 1.99 7.38
N CYS A 42 10.97 1.29 7.12
CA CYS A 42 11.57 0.37 8.09
C CYS A 42 12.06 1.07 9.35
N ALA A 43 12.64 2.27 9.23
CA ALA A 43 13.06 3.06 10.39
C ALA A 43 11.86 3.51 11.26
N TRP A 44 10.68 3.66 10.67
CA TRP A 44 9.46 4.04 11.37
C TRP A 44 8.61 2.84 11.83
N ARG A 45 8.97 1.60 11.47
CA ARG A 45 8.22 0.40 11.82
C ARG A 45 7.96 0.29 13.31
N GLU A 46 9.02 0.26 14.10
CA GLU A 46 8.92 0.15 15.58
C GLU A 46 8.29 1.39 16.20
N PRO A 47 8.78 2.65 15.93
CA PRO A 47 8.26 3.84 16.59
C PRO A 47 6.79 4.11 16.35
N ARG A 48 6.25 3.69 15.20
CA ARG A 48 4.85 3.92 14.82
C ARG A 48 4.00 2.64 14.85
N GLY A 49 4.60 1.49 15.13
CA GLY A 49 3.90 0.20 15.12
C GLY A 49 3.32 -0.18 13.76
N ILE A 50 3.91 0.33 12.65
CA ILE A 50 3.42 0.02 11.31
C ILE A 50 3.89 -1.34 10.83
N SER A 51 3.05 -2.02 10.06
CA SER A 51 3.40 -3.26 9.38
C SER A 51 3.73 -2.98 7.91
N ILE A 52 4.79 -3.60 7.40
CA ILE A 52 5.29 -3.32 6.04
C ILE A 52 5.37 -4.63 5.24
N ARG A 53 4.88 -4.59 4.01
CA ARG A 53 5.18 -5.56 2.94
C ARG A 53 5.78 -4.83 1.76
N ALA A 54 6.64 -5.48 0.99
CA ALA A 54 7.18 -4.95 -0.25
C ALA A 54 6.55 -5.68 -1.45
N LEU A 55 6.23 -4.94 -2.50
CA LEU A 55 5.86 -5.50 -3.79
C LEU A 55 6.79 -4.97 -4.88
N HIS A 56 7.45 -5.89 -5.58
CA HIS A 56 8.19 -5.60 -6.81
C HIS A 56 7.43 -6.14 -8.01
N VAL A 57 7.16 -5.25 -8.98
CA VAL A 57 6.53 -5.64 -10.23
C VAL A 57 7.58 -5.78 -11.32
N HIS A 58 7.83 -7.04 -11.72
CA HIS A 58 8.77 -7.38 -12.77
C HIS A 58 8.09 -7.31 -14.14
N HIS A 59 8.39 -6.29 -14.91
CA HIS A 59 7.72 -5.98 -16.19
C HIS A 59 8.13 -6.89 -17.35
N GLY A 60 9.19 -7.69 -17.23
CA GLY A 60 9.66 -8.59 -18.31
C GLY A 60 10.32 -7.93 -19.51
N LEU A 61 10.39 -6.59 -19.56
CA LEU A 61 10.81 -5.84 -20.75
C LEU A 61 12.33 -5.82 -20.95
N ARG A 62 13.13 -6.00 -19.90
CA ARG A 62 14.59 -5.84 -19.92
C ARG A 62 15.36 -7.15 -19.70
N GLY A 63 14.71 -8.30 -19.85
CA GLY A 63 15.34 -9.61 -19.71
C GLY A 63 16.17 -9.74 -18.42
N GLU A 64 17.47 -10.08 -18.53
CA GLU A 64 18.37 -10.30 -17.39
C GLU A 64 18.54 -9.09 -16.47
N GLU A 65 18.34 -7.87 -16.93
CA GLU A 65 18.42 -6.68 -16.08
C GLU A 65 17.24 -6.63 -15.11
N ALA A 66 16.04 -6.95 -15.58
CA ALA A 66 14.85 -7.03 -14.74
C ALA A 66 14.93 -8.20 -13.72
N ASP A 67 15.55 -9.32 -14.10
CA ASP A 67 15.80 -10.44 -13.18
C ASP A 67 16.80 -10.02 -12.09
N ARG A 68 17.86 -9.28 -12.43
CA ARG A 68 18.82 -8.72 -11.46
C ARG A 68 18.16 -7.73 -10.49
N ASP A 69 17.30 -6.86 -10.98
CA ASP A 69 16.55 -5.92 -10.13
C ASP A 69 15.64 -6.69 -9.14
N ALA A 70 14.96 -7.73 -9.60
CA ALA A 70 14.13 -8.57 -8.73
C ALA A 70 14.94 -9.29 -7.65
N ASP A 71 16.12 -9.83 -8.00
CA ASP A 71 17.02 -10.49 -7.04
C ASP A 71 17.61 -9.50 -6.03
N PHE A 72 17.96 -8.29 -6.49
CA PHE A 72 18.38 -7.21 -5.61
C PHE A 72 17.30 -6.84 -4.60
N VAL A 73 16.06 -6.63 -5.06
CA VAL A 73 14.93 -6.28 -4.19
C VAL A 73 14.66 -7.40 -3.19
N ARG A 74 14.70 -8.67 -3.62
CA ARG A 74 14.52 -9.82 -2.73
C ARG A 74 15.55 -9.80 -1.60
N SER A 75 16.84 -9.70 -1.96
CA SER A 75 17.95 -9.69 -1.00
C SER A 75 17.87 -8.49 -0.04
N LEU A 76 17.49 -7.33 -0.56
CA LEU A 76 17.28 -6.13 0.26
C LEU A 76 16.17 -6.34 1.30
N CYS A 77 15.03 -6.86 0.87
CA CYS A 77 13.89 -7.11 1.75
C CYS A 77 14.18 -8.17 2.81
N GLU A 78 14.92 -9.23 2.43
CA GLU A 78 15.42 -10.26 3.37
C GLU A 78 16.31 -9.62 4.45
N GLY A 79 17.27 -8.78 4.05
CA GLY A 79 18.15 -8.06 4.98
C GLY A 79 17.40 -7.08 5.91
N LEU A 80 16.29 -6.51 5.47
CA LEU A 80 15.43 -5.62 6.24
C LEU A 80 14.31 -6.35 7.01
N HIS A 81 14.21 -7.67 6.90
CA HIS A 81 13.13 -8.49 7.47
C HIS A 81 11.75 -7.98 7.07
N VAL A 82 11.58 -7.67 5.78
CA VAL A 82 10.32 -7.22 5.17
C VAL A 82 9.80 -8.34 4.25
N PRO A 83 8.58 -8.85 4.46
CA PRO A 83 7.95 -9.75 3.50
C PRO A 83 7.91 -9.10 2.12
N CYS A 84 8.36 -9.83 1.08
CA CYS A 84 8.46 -9.31 -0.27
C CYS A 84 7.78 -10.24 -1.27
N HIS A 85 6.85 -9.69 -2.05
CA HIS A 85 6.30 -10.37 -3.21
C HIS A 85 6.94 -9.82 -4.49
N ILE A 86 7.30 -10.71 -5.40
CA ILE A 86 7.79 -10.37 -6.74
C ILE A 86 6.76 -10.90 -7.73
N LEU A 87 6.08 -9.98 -8.41
CA LEU A 87 5.05 -10.32 -9.39
C LEU A 87 5.55 -10.05 -10.80
N LYS A 88 5.60 -11.10 -11.61
CA LYS A 88 5.92 -10.98 -13.04
C LYS A 88 4.65 -10.69 -13.83
N VAL A 89 4.68 -9.63 -14.67
CA VAL A 89 3.54 -9.19 -15.47
C VAL A 89 3.90 -9.17 -16.96
N ASP A 90 2.92 -9.41 -17.81
CA ASP A 90 3.07 -9.36 -19.28
C ASP A 90 2.65 -7.97 -19.80
N VAL A 91 3.60 -7.06 -19.79
CA VAL A 91 3.40 -5.69 -20.28
C VAL A 91 3.16 -5.68 -21.79
N HIS A 92 3.94 -6.49 -22.54
CA HIS A 92 3.86 -6.53 -23.99
C HIS A 92 2.49 -7.05 -24.47
N GLY A 93 2.00 -8.14 -23.86
CA GLY A 93 0.69 -8.71 -24.16
C GLY A 93 -0.44 -7.71 -23.90
N LEU A 94 -0.43 -7.04 -22.75
CA LEU A 94 -1.45 -6.04 -22.44
C LEU A 94 -1.40 -4.83 -23.35
N ALA A 95 -0.20 -4.33 -23.67
CA ALA A 95 -0.03 -3.20 -24.60
C ALA A 95 -0.61 -3.52 -25.98
N ALA A 96 -0.33 -4.71 -26.51
CA ALA A 96 -0.87 -5.19 -27.78
C ALA A 96 -2.39 -5.38 -27.75
N GLU A 97 -2.93 -5.98 -26.69
CA GLU A 97 -4.37 -6.23 -26.54
C GLU A 97 -5.18 -4.94 -26.48
N LYS A 98 -4.70 -3.96 -25.71
CA LYS A 98 -5.44 -2.70 -25.48
C LYS A 98 -5.03 -1.56 -26.40
N GLY A 99 -4.04 -1.75 -27.27
CA GLY A 99 -3.56 -0.71 -28.19
C GLY A 99 -2.96 0.50 -27.47
N MET A 100 -2.28 0.27 -26.35
CA MET A 100 -1.61 1.31 -25.57
C MET A 100 -0.09 1.15 -25.61
N SER A 101 0.66 2.17 -25.13
CA SER A 101 2.11 2.07 -25.04
C SER A 101 2.53 1.07 -23.94
N GLU A 102 3.73 0.49 -24.04
CA GLU A 102 4.28 -0.38 -22.99
C GLU A 102 4.44 0.36 -21.66
N GLU A 103 4.73 1.65 -21.70
CA GLU A 103 4.81 2.49 -20.51
C GLU A 103 3.45 2.60 -19.79
N GLU A 104 2.38 2.86 -20.56
CA GLU A 104 1.02 2.92 -20.03
C GLU A 104 0.56 1.56 -19.49
N ALA A 105 0.85 0.47 -20.23
CA ALA A 105 0.54 -0.89 -19.81
C ALA A 105 1.31 -1.28 -18.53
N GLY A 106 2.59 -0.97 -18.47
CA GLY A 106 3.43 -1.21 -17.29
C GLY A 106 2.95 -0.43 -16.07
N ARG A 107 2.56 0.84 -16.27
CA ARG A 107 1.97 1.66 -15.19
C ARG A 107 0.63 1.07 -14.73
N PHE A 108 -0.24 0.69 -15.65
CA PHE A 108 -1.54 0.07 -15.35
C PHE A 108 -1.36 -1.19 -14.50
N LEU A 109 -0.55 -2.15 -14.99
CA LEU A 109 -0.29 -3.42 -14.30
C LEU A 109 0.34 -3.24 -12.92
N ARG A 110 1.21 -2.23 -12.75
CA ARG A 110 1.80 -1.90 -11.45
C ARG A 110 0.75 -1.52 -10.43
N TYR A 111 -0.16 -0.60 -10.79
CA TYR A 111 -1.19 -0.17 -9.84
C TYR A 111 -2.23 -1.27 -9.58
N GLU A 112 -2.59 -2.05 -10.60
CA GLU A 112 -3.47 -3.22 -10.44
C GLU A 112 -2.86 -4.24 -9.47
N ALA A 113 -1.57 -4.54 -9.61
CA ALA A 113 -0.84 -5.44 -8.72
C ALA A 113 -0.80 -4.94 -7.27
N LEU A 114 -0.53 -3.64 -7.07
CA LEU A 114 -0.50 -3.01 -5.75
C LEU A 114 -1.87 -3.02 -5.06
N GLU A 115 -2.93 -2.71 -5.79
CA GLU A 115 -4.30 -2.74 -5.26
C GLU A 115 -4.72 -4.18 -4.91
N LYS A 116 -4.37 -5.15 -5.76
CA LYS A 116 -4.66 -6.56 -5.50
C LYS A 116 -3.94 -7.04 -4.24
N GLU A 117 -2.65 -6.76 -4.10
CA GLU A 117 -1.86 -7.12 -2.90
C GLU A 117 -2.47 -6.50 -1.63
N ALA A 118 -2.97 -5.26 -1.71
CA ALA A 118 -3.63 -4.62 -0.58
C ALA A 118 -4.92 -5.32 -0.18
N LEU A 119 -5.74 -5.71 -1.15
CA LEU A 119 -6.98 -6.45 -0.91
C LEU A 119 -6.72 -7.85 -0.37
N ASP A 120 -5.73 -8.55 -0.89
CA ASP A 120 -5.32 -9.88 -0.44
C ASP A 120 -4.86 -9.82 1.03
N TRP A 121 -4.05 -8.84 1.40
CA TRP A 121 -3.63 -8.64 2.79
C TRP A 121 -4.80 -8.34 3.73
N GLU A 122 -5.75 -7.50 3.32
CA GLU A 122 -6.97 -7.25 4.10
C GLU A 122 -7.83 -8.51 4.27
N GLY A 123 -7.85 -9.38 3.26
CA GLY A 123 -8.54 -10.66 3.30
C GLY A 123 -7.90 -11.64 4.29
N GLU A 124 -6.58 -11.74 4.34
CA GLU A 124 -5.82 -12.56 5.28
C GLU A 124 -6.13 -12.18 6.74
N ASP A 125 -6.16 -10.88 7.03
CA ASP A 125 -6.42 -10.39 8.39
C ASP A 125 -7.84 -10.69 8.85
N ARG A 126 -8.84 -10.57 7.96
CA ARG A 126 -10.23 -10.95 8.26
C ARG A 126 -10.34 -12.44 8.54
N ALA A 127 -9.64 -13.28 7.78
CA ALA A 127 -9.62 -14.73 7.97
C ALA A 127 -8.93 -15.13 9.28
N SER A 128 -7.87 -14.42 9.68
CA SER A 128 -7.14 -14.64 10.93
C SER A 128 -7.95 -14.18 12.15
N GLY A 129 -8.62 -13.04 12.06
CA GLY A 129 -9.51 -12.53 13.12
C GLY A 129 -10.75 -13.41 13.35
N ALA A 130 -11.27 -14.05 12.30
CA ALA A 130 -12.38 -14.98 12.42
C ALA A 130 -11.99 -16.30 13.13
N ARG A 131 -10.73 -16.72 13.07
CA ARG A 131 -10.24 -17.94 13.75
C ARG A 131 -10.00 -17.74 15.24
N SER A 132 -9.60 -16.54 15.66
CA SER A 132 -9.37 -16.22 17.09
C SER A 132 -10.64 -16.06 17.91
N GLY A 133 -11.82 -15.97 17.27
CA GLY A 133 -13.14 -15.87 17.91
C GLY A 133 -13.83 -17.21 18.18
N GLN A 134 -13.27 -18.36 17.79
CA GLN A 134 -13.91 -19.67 17.90
C GLN A 134 -13.48 -20.53 19.09
N ASP A 135 -12.47 -20.14 19.86
CA ASP A 135 -11.99 -20.89 21.05
C ASP A 135 -12.53 -20.32 22.36
N GLY A 136 -13.72 -19.74 22.36
CA GLY A 136 -14.47 -19.34 23.56
C GLY A 136 -15.40 -20.46 24.01
N ASP A 137 -14.94 -21.29 24.93
CA ASP A 137 -15.58 -22.41 25.62
C ASP A 137 -16.98 -22.08 26.15
N TRP A 138 -17.99 -22.82 25.67
CA TRP A 138 -19.36 -22.79 26.17
C TRP A 138 -19.54 -23.85 27.25
N ALA A 139 -19.27 -23.53 28.49
CA ALA A 139 -19.78 -24.31 29.61
C ALA A 139 -20.15 -23.38 30.76
N HIS A 140 -21.40 -23.09 30.96
CA HIS A 140 -22.22 -23.47 32.09
C HIS A 140 -23.56 -22.75 32.11
N GLY A 141 -24.60 -23.56 32.26
CA GLY A 141 -25.99 -23.16 32.39
C GLY A 141 -26.31 -22.47 33.73
N GLY A 142 -27.36 -21.70 33.71
CA GLY A 142 -27.94 -21.05 34.88
C GLY A 142 -29.22 -20.31 34.51
N SER A 143 -30.35 -20.94 34.70
CA SER A 143 -31.68 -20.35 34.59
C SER A 143 -31.92 -19.29 35.67
N ALA A 144 -32.47 -18.14 35.33
CA ALA A 144 -33.42 -17.41 36.17
C ALA A 144 -34.14 -16.28 35.40
N ASP A 145 -35.37 -16.50 35.21
CA ASP A 145 -36.53 -15.63 35.10
C ASP A 145 -36.37 -14.19 35.63
N ARG A 146 -36.67 -13.17 34.80
CA ARG A 146 -37.31 -11.89 35.15
C ARG A 146 -37.78 -11.14 33.93
N GLY A 147 -39.05 -10.77 33.96
CA GLY A 147 -39.85 -10.14 32.92
C GLY A 147 -39.49 -8.63 32.62
N PRO A 148 -40.35 -7.97 31.81
CA PRO A 148 -39.94 -6.90 30.92
C PRO A 148 -39.87 -5.52 31.60
N ALA A 149 -38.89 -4.72 31.23
CA ALA A 149 -38.88 -3.27 31.48
C ALA A 149 -38.44 -2.55 30.22
N ASP A 150 -39.25 -1.61 29.83
CA ASP A 150 -39.09 -0.65 28.74
C ASP A 150 -37.80 0.17 28.84
N GLY A 151 -37.26 0.52 27.69
CA GLY A 151 -36.41 1.71 27.63
C GLY A 151 -35.17 1.56 26.81
N ASP A 152 -35.09 2.37 25.79
CA ASP A 152 -33.93 2.86 25.05
C ASP A 152 -33.19 1.89 24.11
N LEU A 153 -33.50 2.11 22.85
CA LEU A 153 -32.66 1.74 21.71
C LEU A 153 -31.34 2.54 21.76
N ALA A 154 -30.42 2.12 22.61
CA ALA A 154 -29.04 2.47 22.46
C ALA A 154 -28.48 1.64 21.30
N ASP A 155 -28.17 2.33 20.22
CA ASP A 155 -27.38 1.85 19.09
C ASP A 155 -26.05 1.28 19.60
N GLY A 156 -26.08 0.01 19.95
CA GLY A 156 -24.94 -0.82 20.31
C GLY A 156 -24.20 -1.20 19.04
N GLY A 157 -23.56 -0.23 18.39
CA GLY A 157 -22.60 -0.49 17.33
C GLY A 157 -21.57 -1.49 17.83
N LEU A 158 -21.64 -2.73 17.32
CA LEU A 158 -20.58 -3.71 17.42
C LEU A 158 -19.29 -3.03 16.95
N ALA A 159 -18.43 -2.65 17.90
CA ALA A 159 -17.06 -2.25 17.65
C ALA A 159 -16.28 -3.49 17.18
N GLY A 160 -16.62 -3.98 16.00
CA GLY A 160 -15.71 -4.79 15.22
C GLY A 160 -14.49 -3.90 14.96
N SER A 161 -13.31 -4.31 15.37
CA SER A 161 -12.04 -3.63 15.08
C SER A 161 -11.89 -3.55 13.56
N SER A 162 -12.42 -2.48 12.98
CA SER A 162 -12.25 -2.17 11.56
C SER A 162 -10.78 -1.78 11.38
N LEU A 163 -9.98 -2.77 11.02
CA LEU A 163 -8.59 -2.52 10.63
C LEU A 163 -8.57 -1.44 9.56
N SER A 164 -7.72 -0.44 9.72
CA SER A 164 -7.52 0.60 8.71
C SER A 164 -7.18 -0.02 7.36
N PRO A 165 -7.66 0.56 6.24
CA PRO A 165 -7.30 0.07 4.90
C PRO A 165 -5.79 0.00 4.73
N VAL A 166 -5.30 -1.02 4.02
CA VAL A 166 -3.88 -1.12 3.67
C VAL A 166 -3.50 0.06 2.79
N LYS A 167 -2.44 0.77 3.15
CA LYS A 167 -1.88 1.90 2.38
C LYS A 167 -0.82 1.41 1.40
N ILE A 168 -0.66 2.13 0.29
CA ILE A 168 0.32 1.84 -0.76
C ILE A 168 1.28 3.02 -0.86
N ALA A 169 2.54 2.82 -0.48
CA ALA A 169 3.57 3.83 -0.55
C ALA A 169 4.34 3.73 -1.87
N VAL A 170 4.39 4.85 -2.62
CA VAL A 170 5.09 4.94 -3.90
C VAL A 170 6.08 6.11 -3.84
N ALA A 171 7.32 5.86 -4.22
CA ALA A 171 8.37 6.87 -4.21
C ALA A 171 8.27 7.81 -5.43
N HIS A 172 7.34 8.76 -5.40
CA HIS A 172 7.29 9.86 -6.34
C HIS A 172 8.08 11.05 -5.78
N HIS A 173 8.83 11.74 -6.63
CA HIS A 173 9.59 12.93 -6.24
C HIS A 173 9.15 14.18 -7.01
N SER A 174 9.70 15.33 -6.65
CA SER A 174 9.36 16.62 -7.30
C SER A 174 9.65 16.66 -8.80
N GLY A 175 10.62 15.89 -9.29
CA GLY A 175 10.89 15.71 -10.71
C GLY A 175 9.72 15.07 -11.45
N ASP A 176 9.12 14.02 -10.91
CA ASP A 176 7.94 13.37 -11.48
C ASP A 176 6.75 14.35 -11.57
N GLN A 177 6.62 15.25 -10.58
CA GLN A 177 5.63 16.34 -10.62
C GLN A 177 5.82 17.23 -11.83
N VAL A 178 7.06 17.70 -12.04
CA VAL A 178 7.40 18.58 -13.17
C VAL A 178 7.14 17.87 -14.50
N GLU A 179 7.60 16.64 -14.66
CA GLU A 179 7.36 15.83 -15.85
C GLU A 179 5.86 15.64 -16.12
N THR A 180 5.08 15.31 -15.10
CA THR A 180 3.63 15.14 -15.23
C THR A 180 2.95 16.44 -15.64
N ILE A 181 3.32 17.57 -15.06
CA ILE A 181 2.75 18.88 -15.38
C ILE A 181 3.11 19.28 -16.82
N LEU A 182 4.38 19.14 -17.21
CA LEU A 182 4.83 19.46 -18.58
C LEU A 182 4.16 18.57 -19.61
N HIS A 183 4.08 17.26 -19.37
CA HIS A 183 3.42 16.32 -20.24
C HIS A 183 1.92 16.67 -20.45
N ASN A 184 1.21 16.98 -19.37
CA ASN A 184 -0.17 17.40 -19.42
C ASN A 184 -0.34 18.74 -20.16
N LEU A 185 0.58 19.69 -19.96
CA LEU A 185 0.59 20.98 -20.65
C LEU A 185 0.75 20.81 -22.17
N PHE A 186 1.71 19.98 -22.59
CA PHE A 186 1.95 19.69 -24.01
C PHE A 186 0.79 18.94 -24.69
N ARG A 187 0.05 18.12 -23.93
CA ARG A 187 -1.18 17.45 -24.40
C ARG A 187 -2.41 18.35 -24.41
N GLY A 188 -2.29 19.60 -23.94
CA GLY A 188 -3.40 20.57 -23.97
C GLY A 188 -4.49 20.31 -22.92
N SER A 189 -4.17 19.61 -21.83
CA SER A 189 -5.15 19.27 -20.78
C SER A 189 -5.60 20.45 -19.90
N GLY A 190 -5.23 21.68 -20.24
CA GLY A 190 -5.67 22.91 -19.56
C GLY A 190 -5.25 22.96 -18.08
N LEU A 191 -5.94 23.82 -17.31
CA LEU A 191 -5.63 24.04 -15.88
C LEU A 191 -5.79 22.78 -15.01
N PHE A 192 -6.62 21.83 -15.41
CA PHE A 192 -6.77 20.56 -14.66
C PHE A 192 -5.51 19.67 -14.73
N GLY A 193 -4.77 19.71 -15.82
CA GLY A 193 -3.51 18.99 -15.98
C GLY A 193 -2.35 19.57 -15.16
N MET A 194 -2.47 20.82 -14.69
CA MET A 194 -1.44 21.47 -13.90
C MET A 194 -1.43 21.07 -12.42
N LYS A 195 -2.40 20.26 -11.97
CA LYS A 195 -2.45 19.81 -10.56
C LYS A 195 -1.30 18.86 -10.18
N GLY A 196 -0.61 18.27 -11.16
CA GLY A 196 0.47 17.32 -10.91
C GLY A 196 0.00 16.05 -10.17
N ILE A 197 0.95 15.42 -9.49
CA ILE A 197 0.69 14.21 -8.67
C ILE A 197 0.19 14.67 -7.31
N VAL A 198 -0.98 14.16 -6.89
CA VAL A 198 -1.50 14.43 -5.54
C VAL A 198 -0.80 13.57 -4.51
N TYR A 199 -0.51 14.13 -3.33
CA TYR A 199 0.18 13.43 -2.23
C TYR A 199 -0.58 12.23 -1.68
N ARG A 200 -1.91 12.22 -1.80
CA ARG A 200 -2.75 11.12 -1.37
C ARG A 200 -3.89 10.89 -2.36
N ARG A 201 -4.02 9.66 -2.86
CA ARG A 201 -5.10 9.25 -3.77
C ARG A 201 -5.63 7.88 -3.38
N GLY A 202 -6.76 7.85 -2.66
CA GLY A 202 -7.29 6.59 -2.11
C GLY A 202 -6.30 5.97 -1.13
N ARG A 203 -5.82 4.76 -1.44
CA ARG A 203 -4.80 4.03 -0.65
C ARG A 203 -3.37 4.51 -0.91
N ILE A 204 -3.12 5.18 -2.03
CA ILE A 204 -1.78 5.59 -2.47
C ILE A 204 -1.35 6.83 -1.70
N ILE A 205 -0.14 6.76 -1.15
CA ILE A 205 0.53 7.79 -0.35
C ILE A 205 1.95 8.01 -0.85
#